data_a39e90d46b6cb8f8eb6bc4fb2e25d4ed
#
_entry.id   a39e90d46b6cb8f8eb6bc4fb2e25d4ed
#
_cell.length_a   1.000
_cell.length_b   1.000
_cell.length_c   1.000
_cell.angle_alpha   90.00
_cell.angle_beta   90.00
_cell.angle_gamma   90.00
#
_symmetry.space_group_name_H-M   'P 1'
#
loop_
_entity.id
_entity.type
_entity.pdbx_description
1 polymer ?
#
loop_
_entity_poly.entity_id
_entity_poly.type
_entity_poly.pdbx_seq_one_letter_code
_entity_poly.pdbx_strand_id
1 'polypeptide(L)'
;LVCDPQLLMLDEPLANLDLASQRATVHVLAKLNRELNMTIQVVAHDLNMLLPILTGAVYLLDGHPHYADMHKVLDSDLLTHLYGTQVQVVTTPQGDMFVTPTPDELQDQPQDMHTAAEVAQLHHHEHGNATNGSTANSAENR
;
A
#
# COMPACT_ATOMS: atom_id res chain seq x y z
N LEU A 1 -29.81 -2.87 1.13
CA LEU A 1 -29.72 -3.53 -0.18
C LEU A 1 -31.11 -3.57 -0.82
N VAL A 2 -31.22 -3.12 -2.06
CA VAL A 2 -32.53 -2.86 -2.69
C VAL A 2 -33.21 -4.13 -3.18
N CYS A 3 -32.46 -5.23 -3.42
CA CYS A 3 -32.96 -6.41 -4.13
C CYS A 3 -32.83 -7.72 -3.35
N ASP A 4 -32.53 -7.69 -2.04
CA ASP A 4 -32.25 -8.89 -1.23
C ASP A 4 -31.30 -9.90 -1.94
N PRO A 5 -30.07 -9.46 -2.31
CA PRO A 5 -29.15 -10.29 -3.08
C PRO A 5 -28.58 -11.41 -2.22
N GLN A 6 -28.44 -12.59 -2.82
CA GLN A 6 -27.74 -13.73 -2.21
C GLN A 6 -26.23 -13.67 -2.45
N LEU A 7 -25.79 -12.96 -3.49
CA LEU A 7 -24.40 -12.75 -3.87
C LEU A 7 -24.14 -11.26 -4.06
N LEU A 8 -23.10 -10.77 -3.39
CA LEU A 8 -22.56 -9.42 -3.54
C LEU A 8 -21.15 -9.54 -4.13
N MET A 9 -20.93 -8.87 -5.26
CA MET A 9 -19.61 -8.80 -5.89
C MET A 9 -19.07 -7.38 -5.79
N LEU A 10 -17.85 -7.24 -5.29
CA LEU A 10 -17.20 -5.95 -5.06
C LEU A 10 -15.81 -5.96 -5.71
N ASP A 11 -15.51 -4.90 -6.43
CA ASP A 11 -14.20 -4.68 -7.04
C ASP A 11 -13.47 -3.56 -6.28
N GLU A 12 -12.32 -3.90 -5.68
CA GLU A 12 -11.45 -3.02 -4.90
C GLU A 12 -12.20 -2.13 -3.87
N PRO A 13 -13.07 -2.70 -3.02
CA PRO A 13 -13.94 -1.90 -2.15
C PRO A 13 -13.22 -1.14 -1.05
N LEU A 14 -11.94 -1.42 -0.80
CA LEU A 14 -11.11 -0.76 0.20
C LEU A 14 -10.12 0.24 -0.41
N ALA A 15 -10.04 0.33 -1.75
CA ALA A 15 -9.11 1.22 -2.42
C ALA A 15 -9.42 2.69 -2.08
N ASN A 16 -8.36 3.47 -1.87
CA ASN A 16 -8.44 4.90 -1.57
C ASN A 16 -9.18 5.27 -0.27
N LEU A 17 -9.48 4.31 0.59
CA LEU A 17 -10.05 4.56 1.91
C LEU A 17 -8.94 4.72 2.95
N ASP A 18 -9.14 5.61 3.92
CA ASP A 18 -8.33 5.65 5.13
C ASP A 18 -8.55 4.39 5.99
N LEU A 19 -7.62 4.12 6.91
CA LEU A 19 -7.64 2.91 7.74
C LEU A 19 -8.94 2.74 8.55
N ALA A 20 -9.53 3.82 9.04
CA ALA A 20 -10.78 3.75 9.82
C ALA A 20 -11.96 3.36 8.92
N SER A 21 -12.03 3.94 7.73
CA SER A 21 -13.05 3.62 6.71
C SER A 21 -12.90 2.20 6.16
N GLN A 22 -11.65 1.72 5.97
CA GLN A 22 -11.41 0.33 5.59
C GLN A 22 -11.94 -0.64 6.66
N ARG A 23 -11.63 -0.40 7.94
CA ARG A 23 -12.12 -1.23 9.05
C ARG A 23 -13.64 -1.22 9.15
N ALA A 24 -14.27 -0.05 9.00
CA ALA A 24 -15.73 0.06 8.99
C ALA A 24 -16.36 -0.74 7.85
N THR A 25 -15.79 -0.67 6.65
CA THR A 25 -16.24 -1.43 5.47
C THR A 25 -16.11 -2.93 5.71
N VAL A 26 -14.96 -3.41 6.19
CA VAL A 26 -14.76 -4.83 6.53
C VAL A 26 -15.77 -5.31 7.57
N HIS A 27 -16.04 -4.48 8.59
CA HIS A 27 -17.06 -4.80 9.60
C HIS A 27 -18.46 -4.94 8.99
N VAL A 28 -18.83 -4.04 8.08
CA VAL A 28 -20.13 -4.11 7.37
C VAL A 28 -20.20 -5.38 6.52
N LEU A 29 -19.15 -5.72 5.78
CA LEU A 29 -19.11 -6.94 4.97
C LEU A 29 -19.27 -8.19 5.85
N ALA A 30 -18.54 -8.28 6.95
CA ALA A 30 -18.67 -9.38 7.91
C ALA A 30 -20.09 -9.48 8.49
N LYS A 31 -20.74 -8.35 8.76
CA LYS A 31 -22.11 -8.28 9.26
C LYS A 31 -23.12 -8.78 8.21
N LEU A 32 -23.00 -8.30 6.97
CA LEU A 32 -23.87 -8.74 5.86
C LEU A 32 -23.77 -10.25 5.62
N ASN A 33 -22.55 -10.79 5.61
CA ASN A 33 -22.35 -12.23 5.48
C ASN A 33 -23.03 -13.02 6.60
N ARG A 34 -22.85 -12.63 7.87
CA ARG A 34 -23.37 -13.38 9.02
C ARG A 34 -24.89 -13.22 9.20
N GLU A 35 -25.42 -11.99 9.09
CA GLU A 35 -26.82 -11.70 9.42
C GLU A 35 -27.77 -12.01 8.26
N LEU A 36 -27.31 -11.81 7.02
CA LEU A 36 -28.13 -12.05 5.83
C LEU A 36 -27.76 -13.35 5.09
N ASN A 37 -26.81 -14.14 5.63
CA ASN A 37 -26.30 -15.33 4.99
C ASN A 37 -25.89 -15.11 3.52
N MET A 38 -25.35 -13.92 3.25
CA MET A 38 -25.00 -13.46 1.91
C MET A 38 -23.61 -13.93 1.53
N THR A 39 -23.46 -14.49 0.34
CA THR A 39 -22.15 -14.74 -0.23
C THR A 39 -21.55 -13.42 -0.70
N ILE A 40 -20.31 -13.13 -0.29
CA ILE A 40 -19.61 -11.90 -0.70
C ILE A 40 -18.32 -12.29 -1.41
N GLN A 41 -18.18 -11.83 -2.64
CA GLN A 41 -16.96 -11.96 -3.42
C GLN A 41 -16.30 -10.58 -3.54
N VAL A 42 -15.03 -10.50 -3.13
CA VAL A 42 -14.24 -9.27 -3.19
C VAL A 42 -13.06 -9.50 -4.12
N VAL A 43 -12.86 -8.61 -5.07
CA VAL A 43 -11.62 -8.51 -5.83
C VAL A 43 -10.74 -7.49 -5.10
N ALA A 44 -9.53 -7.87 -4.72
CA ALA A 44 -8.58 -7.02 -4.04
C ALA A 44 -7.15 -7.50 -4.32
N HIS A 45 -6.20 -6.56 -4.35
CA HIS A 45 -4.78 -6.85 -4.46
C HIS A 45 -4.08 -6.87 -3.10
N ASP A 46 -4.61 -6.21 -2.09
CA ASP A 46 -4.16 -6.31 -0.69
C ASP A 46 -5.19 -7.08 0.14
N LEU A 47 -4.77 -8.22 0.67
CA LEU A 47 -5.62 -9.10 1.46
C LEU A 47 -5.62 -8.77 2.96
N ASN A 48 -4.64 -8.02 3.46
CA ASN A 48 -4.37 -7.91 4.88
C ASN A 48 -5.59 -7.48 5.71
N MET A 49 -6.33 -6.46 5.23
CA MET A 49 -7.54 -5.99 5.92
C MET A 49 -8.70 -6.98 5.85
N LEU A 50 -8.71 -7.86 4.85
CA LEU A 50 -9.78 -8.82 4.61
C LEU A 50 -9.52 -10.18 5.28
N LEU A 51 -8.26 -10.53 5.58
CA LEU A 51 -7.88 -11.83 6.13
C LEU A 51 -8.77 -12.30 7.28
N PRO A 52 -9.19 -11.45 8.25
CA PRO A 52 -10.01 -11.89 9.36
C PRO A 52 -11.42 -12.40 8.98
N ILE A 53 -11.91 -12.06 7.79
CA ILE A 53 -13.27 -12.38 7.34
C ILE A 53 -13.31 -13.32 6.14
N LEU A 54 -12.16 -13.58 5.49
CA LEU A 54 -12.09 -14.46 4.33
C LEU A 54 -12.21 -15.94 4.72
N THR A 55 -13.01 -16.68 3.97
CA THR A 55 -13.16 -18.12 4.12
C THR A 55 -12.40 -18.90 3.07
N GLY A 56 -12.18 -18.32 1.91
CA GLY A 56 -11.45 -18.90 0.78
C GLY A 56 -11.10 -17.85 -0.24
N ALA A 57 -10.29 -18.22 -1.22
CA ALA A 57 -9.94 -17.35 -2.33
C ALA A 57 -10.00 -18.10 -3.66
N VAL A 58 -10.37 -17.33 -4.69
CA VAL A 58 -10.17 -17.70 -6.09
C VAL A 58 -8.94 -16.94 -6.59
N TYR A 59 -7.98 -17.65 -7.13
CA TYR A 59 -6.76 -17.05 -7.68
C TYR A 59 -6.47 -17.63 -9.06
N LEU A 60 -5.72 -16.87 -9.87
CA LEU A 60 -5.30 -17.30 -11.18
C LEU A 60 -3.85 -17.79 -11.11
N LEU A 61 -3.63 -19.01 -11.54
CA LEU A 61 -2.31 -19.61 -11.64
C LEU A 61 -2.14 -20.14 -13.07
N ASP A 62 -1.10 -19.69 -13.76
CA ASP A 62 -0.82 -20.07 -15.15
C ASP A 62 -2.04 -19.90 -16.10
N GLY A 63 -2.83 -18.84 -15.86
CA GLY A 63 -4.03 -18.54 -16.65
C GLY A 63 -5.27 -19.36 -16.31
N HIS A 64 -5.19 -20.24 -15.31
CA HIS A 64 -6.32 -21.07 -14.85
C HIS A 64 -6.84 -20.61 -13.48
N PRO A 65 -8.17 -20.57 -13.28
CA PRO A 65 -8.75 -20.25 -11.98
C PRO A 65 -8.66 -21.45 -11.02
N HIS A 66 -8.22 -21.20 -9.82
CA HIS A 66 -8.16 -22.14 -8.71
C HIS A 66 -8.93 -21.60 -7.53
N TYR A 67 -9.57 -22.48 -6.76
CA TYR A 67 -10.18 -22.15 -5.48
C TYR A 67 -9.50 -22.93 -4.37
N ALA A 68 -9.26 -22.26 -3.26
CA ALA A 68 -8.84 -22.92 -2.03
C ALA A 68 -9.35 -22.18 -0.78
N ASP A 69 -9.50 -22.94 0.31
CA ASP A 69 -9.77 -22.37 1.62
C ASP A 69 -8.57 -21.53 2.09
N MET A 70 -8.83 -20.53 2.94
CA MET A 70 -7.78 -19.58 3.34
C MET A 70 -6.55 -20.21 3.96
N HIS A 71 -6.69 -21.29 4.75
CA HIS A 71 -5.56 -21.99 5.34
C HIS A 71 -4.59 -22.61 4.31
N LYS A 72 -5.05 -22.88 3.09
CA LYS A 72 -4.22 -23.35 1.97
C LYS A 72 -3.67 -22.18 1.14
N VAL A 73 -4.43 -21.08 1.07
CA VAL A 73 -3.99 -19.86 0.35
C VAL A 73 -2.89 -19.14 1.11
N LEU A 74 -2.93 -19.17 2.45
CA LEU A 74 -1.92 -18.56 3.32
C LEU A 74 -0.65 -19.42 3.44
N ASP A 75 -0.21 -19.93 2.31
CA ASP A 75 1.08 -20.60 2.12
C ASP A 75 2.06 -19.59 1.48
N SER A 76 3.24 -19.44 2.07
CA SER A 76 4.22 -18.43 1.62
C SER A 76 4.73 -18.69 0.22
N ASP A 77 4.86 -19.96 -0.18
CA ASP A 77 5.36 -20.31 -1.52
C ASP A 77 4.30 -20.01 -2.58
N LEU A 78 3.03 -20.34 -2.30
CA LEU A 78 1.91 -19.99 -3.17
C LEU A 78 1.75 -18.48 -3.31
N LEU A 79 1.77 -17.76 -2.20
CA LEU A 79 1.64 -16.31 -2.21
C LEU A 79 2.81 -15.63 -2.91
N THR A 80 4.06 -16.10 -2.71
CA THR A 80 5.24 -15.62 -3.44
C THR A 80 5.05 -15.79 -4.95
N HIS A 81 4.51 -16.92 -5.38
CA HIS A 81 4.24 -17.13 -6.79
C HIS A 81 3.13 -16.20 -7.33
N LEU A 82 2.06 -16.01 -6.57
CA LEU A 82 0.93 -15.15 -6.96
C LEU A 82 1.29 -13.66 -6.99
N TYR A 83 2.09 -13.19 -6.04
CA TYR A 83 2.53 -11.79 -5.97
C TYR A 83 3.73 -11.49 -6.87
N GLY A 84 4.47 -12.52 -7.32
CA GLY A 84 5.69 -12.37 -8.10
C GLY A 84 6.87 -11.77 -7.33
N THR A 85 6.79 -11.71 -6.01
CA THR A 85 7.81 -11.23 -5.08
C THR A 85 7.78 -12.06 -3.80
N GLN A 86 8.93 -12.19 -3.12
CA GLN A 86 8.99 -12.98 -1.90
C GLN A 86 8.14 -12.38 -0.79
N VAL A 87 7.20 -13.16 -0.30
CA VAL A 87 6.34 -12.78 0.81
C VAL A 87 6.34 -13.85 1.91
N GLN A 88 6.04 -13.43 3.11
CA GLN A 88 5.88 -14.32 4.25
C GLN A 88 4.53 -14.06 4.93
N VAL A 89 3.98 -15.12 5.52
CA VAL A 89 2.80 -15.03 6.39
C VAL A 89 3.29 -14.95 7.83
N VAL A 90 3.00 -13.84 8.48
CA VAL A 90 3.36 -13.61 9.88
C VAL A 90 2.11 -13.74 10.73
N THR A 91 2.19 -14.54 11.79
CA THR A 91 1.12 -14.67 12.78
C THR A 91 1.52 -13.96 14.07
N THR A 92 0.67 -13.06 14.56
CA THR A 92 0.90 -12.38 15.84
C THR A 92 0.63 -13.32 17.02
N PRO A 93 1.12 -13.00 18.23
CA PRO A 93 0.77 -13.76 19.44
C PRO A 93 -0.73 -13.80 19.74
N GLN A 94 -1.51 -12.86 19.21
CA GLN A 94 -2.96 -12.78 19.33
C GLN A 94 -3.69 -13.64 18.29
N GLY A 95 -2.96 -14.20 17.31
CA GLY A 95 -3.50 -15.04 16.25
C GLY A 95 -3.88 -14.31 14.96
N ASP A 96 -3.63 -13.00 14.88
CA ASP A 96 -3.81 -12.25 13.65
C ASP A 96 -2.74 -12.61 12.62
N MET A 97 -3.13 -12.69 11.37
CA MET A 97 -2.23 -13.03 10.26
C MET A 97 -2.03 -11.84 9.33
N PHE A 98 -0.80 -11.71 8.83
CA PHE A 98 -0.42 -10.67 7.88
C PHE A 98 0.46 -11.27 6.79
N VAL A 99 0.23 -10.85 5.55
CA VAL A 99 1.12 -11.10 4.42
C VAL A 99 2.02 -9.89 4.28
N THR A 100 3.33 -10.10 4.31
CA THR A 100 4.33 -9.02 4.24
C THR A 100 5.49 -9.44 3.34
N PRO A 101 6.14 -8.51 2.62
CA PRO A 101 7.39 -8.80 1.93
C PRO A 101 8.46 -9.32 2.90
N THR A 102 9.36 -10.19 2.41
CA THR A 102 10.51 -10.61 3.20
C THR A 102 11.49 -9.45 3.41
N PRO A 103 12.12 -9.34 4.61
CA PRO A 103 13.00 -8.20 4.94
C PRO A 103 14.20 -7.99 3.98
N ASP A 104 14.67 -9.04 3.32
CA ASP A 104 15.83 -8.95 2.42
C ASP A 104 15.57 -8.12 1.17
N GLU A 105 14.31 -8.05 0.68
CA GLU A 105 13.97 -7.20 -0.46
C GLU A 105 13.83 -5.71 -0.11
N LEU A 106 13.70 -5.37 1.16
CA LEU A 106 13.66 -3.97 1.62
C LEU A 106 15.05 -3.32 1.68
N GLN A 107 16.15 -4.11 1.56
CA GLN A 107 17.51 -3.61 1.62
C GLN A 107 18.11 -3.24 0.26
N ASP A 108 17.50 -3.68 -0.85
CA ASP A 108 18.02 -3.44 -2.21
C ASP A 108 17.40 -2.20 -2.91
N GLN A 109 16.62 -1.38 -2.20
CA GLN A 109 16.32 -0.05 -2.71
C GLN A 109 17.50 0.87 -2.42
N PRO A 110 18.18 1.44 -3.45
CA PRO A 110 19.20 2.44 -3.21
C PRO A 110 18.56 3.58 -2.41
N GLN A 111 19.09 3.79 -1.23
CA GLN A 111 18.74 4.96 -0.41
C GLN A 111 19.35 6.20 -1.07
N ASP A 112 18.75 6.72 -2.13
CA ASP A 112 18.92 8.11 -2.56
C ASP A 112 18.26 9.04 -1.53
N MET A 113 18.64 8.89 -0.29
CA MET A 113 18.43 9.91 0.71
C MET A 113 19.64 10.86 0.61
N HIS A 114 19.48 11.95 -0.13
CA HIS A 114 20.32 13.12 0.05
C HIS A 114 20.41 13.41 1.53
N THR A 115 21.61 13.24 2.09
CA THR A 115 21.82 13.50 3.51
C THR A 115 21.52 14.96 3.79
N ALA A 116 20.98 15.26 4.97
CA ALA A 116 20.66 16.63 5.41
C ALA A 116 21.85 17.62 5.25
N ALA A 117 23.08 17.10 5.11
CA ALA A 117 24.29 17.86 4.83
C ALA A 117 24.35 18.41 3.39
N GLU A 118 23.81 17.70 2.39
CA GLU A 118 23.79 18.20 1.00
C GLU A 118 22.71 19.28 0.79
N VAL A 119 21.59 19.18 1.49
CA VAL A 119 20.55 20.21 1.46
C VAL A 119 21.01 21.52 2.10
N ALA A 120 21.88 21.46 3.13
CA ALA A 120 22.42 22.65 3.78
C ALA A 120 23.44 23.41 2.90
N GLN A 121 24.11 22.74 1.96
CA GLN A 121 25.06 23.40 1.05
C GLN A 121 24.38 24.14 -0.11
N LEU A 122 23.18 23.73 -0.52
CA LEU A 122 22.41 24.41 -1.59
C LEU A 122 21.84 25.77 -1.16
N HIS A 123 21.63 25.98 0.14
CA HIS A 123 21.12 27.28 0.67
C HIS A 123 22.20 28.34 0.93
N HIS A 124 23.50 28.00 0.85
CA HIS A 124 24.58 28.98 1.08
C HIS A 124 25.08 29.70 -0.18
N HIS A 125 24.62 29.32 -1.38
CA HIS A 125 25.05 29.98 -2.62
C HIS A 125 24.15 31.05 -3.17
N GLU A 126 23.00 31.37 -2.55
CA GLU A 126 22.08 32.42 -3.06
C GLU A 126 22.12 33.76 -2.35
N HIS A 127 23.02 34.00 -1.37
CA HIS A 127 23.11 35.27 -0.67
C HIS A 127 24.48 35.96 -0.78
N GLY A 128 25.18 35.80 -1.88
CA GLY A 128 26.50 36.41 -2.06
C GLY A 128 26.67 37.19 -3.36
N ASN A 129 25.70 38.03 -3.78
CA ASN A 129 26.04 39.04 -4.79
C ASN A 129 25.03 40.19 -4.85
N ALA A 130 25.09 41.06 -3.85
CA ALA A 130 24.53 42.41 -3.97
C ALA A 130 25.23 43.33 -2.94
N THR A 131 26.37 43.83 -3.28
CA THR A 131 26.89 45.18 -2.88
C THR A 131 28.28 45.32 -3.43
N ASN A 132 28.48 46.09 -4.47
CA ASN A 132 29.47 47.18 -4.50
C ASN A 132 29.55 47.78 -5.89
N GLY A 133 29.44 49.08 -5.92
CA GLY A 133 29.78 49.81 -7.11
C GLY A 133 29.10 51.14 -7.24
N SER A 134 29.03 51.94 -6.15
CA SER A 134 28.89 53.36 -6.22
C SER A 134 30.30 53.96 -6.29
N THR A 135 30.47 54.90 -7.14
CA THR A 135 31.19 56.16 -7.04
C THR A 135 31.84 56.52 -8.38
N ALA A 136 31.33 57.62 -8.85
CA ALA A 136 32.07 58.82 -9.15
C ALA A 136 32.99 58.77 -10.38
N ASN A 137 32.77 59.53 -11.36
CA ASN A 137 33.53 60.79 -11.45
C ASN A 137 33.04 61.68 -12.58
N SER A 138 32.91 62.88 -12.20
CA SER A 138 32.85 64.16 -12.84
C SER A 138 33.85 64.38 -13.99
N ALA A 139 33.48 65.36 -14.73
CA ALA A 139 34.31 66.41 -15.31
C ALA A 139 34.65 66.20 -16.82
N GLU A 140 34.19 67.09 -17.45
CA GLU A 140 34.82 68.21 -18.19
C GLU A 140 34.91 68.04 -19.69
N ASN A 141 34.35 68.99 -20.29
CA ASN A 141 34.89 69.88 -21.26
C ASN A 141 34.40 69.88 -22.69
N ARG A 142 33.81 70.96 -23.01
CA ARG A 142 33.66 71.69 -24.29
C ARG A 142 32.55 71.26 -25.22
#